data_a62b37a48f5fea0b622c13860dfb6873
#
_entry.id   a62b37a48f5fea0b622c13860dfb6873
#
_cell.length_a   1.000
_cell.length_b   1.000
_cell.length_c   1.000
_cell.angle_alpha   90.00
_cell.angle_beta   90.00
_cell.angle_gamma   90.00
#
_symmetry.space_group_name_H-M   'P 1'
#
loop_
_entity.id
_entity.type
_entity.pdbx_description
1 polymer ?
#
loop_
_entity_poly.entity_id
_entity_poly.type
_entity_poly.pdbx_seq_one_letter_code
_entity_poly.pdbx_strand_id
1 'polypeptide(L)'
;MGLRFVLGRSGSGKSTYILDEIKKEAQKNETTSIILLVPEQYTFEAENRVSKLFLGKEKDKYLRVRVLSFKTLSNIVFSQVGGLTDVNINSSGKAMMVYRAIEDVSEELNVFSKSKSQSGFVSSITDMISEMKQYNISPEMLENISGELDNETLSLKLKDISKIYNSFEGKLHENYVDAQDMLTSLASKIELSSYLDGACVYIDEFTGFTPNQYNVIKSILNKSKSVNISLTVDDINYIGYSKSDMFSRTKFTYSKLTQLCNEEGIKILPQVNLNTGVIKRFEKVKELQHLERFYNAYPYKIYSNQTENIKIKEFNNLYSEVEEIAREIVHLVRDKNVRYRDITIATRDLNRYDFLVHSI
;
A
#
# COMPACT_ATOMS: atom_id res chain seq x y z
N MET A 1 -11.67 4.54 -22.68
CA MET A 1 -10.75 4.52 -21.53
C MET A 1 -11.05 5.70 -20.61
N GLY A 2 -11.03 5.51 -19.31
CA GLY A 2 -11.25 6.62 -18.39
C GLY A 2 -11.00 6.25 -16.93
N LEU A 3 -10.50 7.24 -16.16
CA LEU A 3 -10.30 7.14 -14.72
C LEU A 3 -11.44 7.81 -13.97
N ARG A 4 -12.00 7.14 -12.97
CA ARG A 4 -12.96 7.71 -12.02
C ARG A 4 -12.41 7.63 -10.62
N PHE A 5 -12.48 8.72 -9.90
CA PHE A 5 -12.19 8.76 -8.47
C PHE A 5 -13.44 8.55 -7.63
N VAL A 6 -13.32 7.73 -6.59
CA VAL A 6 -14.33 7.53 -5.54
C VAL A 6 -13.75 8.08 -4.24
N LEU A 7 -14.19 9.27 -3.86
CA LEU A 7 -13.64 10.05 -2.76
C LEU A 7 -14.52 9.93 -1.52
N GLY A 8 -13.89 9.81 -0.36
CA GLY A 8 -14.64 9.79 0.88
C GLY A 8 -13.76 9.56 2.10
N ARG A 9 -14.16 10.07 3.25
CA ARG A 9 -13.48 9.85 4.53
C ARG A 9 -13.59 8.39 4.98
N SER A 10 -12.89 8.04 6.04
CA SER A 10 -12.97 6.69 6.62
C SER A 10 -14.43 6.36 7.03
N GLY A 11 -14.92 5.19 6.64
CA GLY A 11 -16.29 4.76 6.96
C GLY A 11 -17.40 5.36 6.07
N SER A 12 -17.07 6.21 5.08
CA SER A 12 -18.06 6.81 4.16
C SER A 12 -18.75 5.80 3.20
N GLY A 13 -18.22 4.57 3.12
CA GLY A 13 -18.79 3.51 2.27
C GLY A 13 -18.13 3.36 0.90
N LYS A 14 -16.88 3.82 0.71
CA LYS A 14 -16.14 3.69 -0.57
C LYS A 14 -16.08 2.25 -1.07
N SER A 15 -15.61 1.32 -0.24
CA SER A 15 -15.51 -0.08 -0.62
C SER A 15 -16.88 -0.71 -0.90
N THR A 16 -17.91 -0.32 -0.16
CA THR A 16 -19.30 -0.72 -0.44
C THR A 16 -19.74 -0.21 -1.81
N TYR A 17 -19.49 1.06 -2.12
CA TYR A 17 -19.79 1.64 -3.43
C TYR A 17 -19.07 0.88 -4.57
N ILE A 18 -17.78 0.59 -4.41
CA ILE A 18 -17.00 -0.19 -5.39
C ILE A 18 -17.61 -1.58 -5.59
N LEU A 19 -17.95 -2.28 -4.52
CA LEU A 19 -18.58 -3.60 -4.60
C LEU A 19 -19.94 -3.55 -5.29
N ASP A 20 -20.75 -2.52 -5.04
CA ASP A 20 -22.03 -2.31 -5.71
C ASP A 20 -21.85 -2.03 -7.22
N GLU A 21 -20.82 -1.25 -7.60
CA GLU A 21 -20.51 -1.01 -9.01
C GLU A 21 -19.98 -2.27 -9.70
N ILE A 22 -19.13 -3.07 -9.04
CA ILE A 22 -18.71 -4.38 -9.53
C ILE A 22 -19.90 -5.28 -9.79
N LYS A 23 -20.87 -5.35 -8.86
CA LYS A 23 -22.09 -6.12 -9.01
C LYS A 23 -22.93 -5.64 -10.20
N LYS A 24 -23.11 -4.33 -10.34
CA LYS A 24 -23.85 -3.75 -11.48
C LYS A 24 -23.15 -4.04 -12.80
N GLU A 25 -21.82 -3.90 -12.88
CA GLU A 25 -21.08 -4.17 -14.12
C GLU A 25 -21.14 -5.66 -14.48
N ALA A 26 -21.04 -6.56 -13.49
CA ALA A 26 -21.22 -7.99 -13.69
C ALA A 26 -22.62 -8.36 -14.22
N GLN A 27 -23.63 -7.55 -13.94
CA GLN A 27 -25.00 -7.75 -14.43
C GLN A 27 -25.23 -7.23 -15.84
N LYS A 28 -24.50 -6.15 -16.27
CA LYS A 28 -24.73 -5.48 -17.55
C LYS A 28 -24.15 -6.19 -18.75
N ASN A 29 -22.98 -6.81 -18.62
CA ASN A 29 -22.21 -7.34 -19.74
C ASN A 29 -21.61 -8.72 -19.40
N GLU A 30 -21.94 -9.71 -20.19
CA GLU A 30 -21.50 -11.11 -19.93
C GLU A 30 -20.06 -11.39 -20.34
N THR A 31 -19.42 -10.52 -21.12
CA THR A 31 -18.06 -10.74 -21.64
C THR A 31 -16.97 -9.93 -20.95
N THR A 32 -17.34 -8.89 -20.19
CA THR A 32 -16.36 -7.99 -19.54
C THR A 32 -15.68 -8.64 -18.35
N SER A 33 -14.36 -8.70 -18.35
CA SER A 33 -13.57 -9.06 -17.19
C SER A 33 -13.57 -7.94 -16.16
N ILE A 34 -13.72 -8.28 -14.89
CA ILE A 34 -13.77 -7.32 -13.77
C ILE A 34 -12.65 -7.66 -12.79
N ILE A 35 -11.82 -6.69 -12.50
CA ILE A 35 -10.66 -6.85 -11.62
C ILE A 35 -10.79 -5.90 -10.45
N LEU A 36 -10.72 -6.44 -9.23
CA LEU A 36 -10.57 -5.68 -8.00
C LEU A 36 -9.12 -5.81 -7.53
N LEU A 37 -8.35 -4.73 -7.65
CA LEU A 37 -6.96 -4.65 -7.22
C LEU A 37 -6.92 -4.06 -5.80
N VAL A 38 -6.34 -4.81 -4.88
CA VAL A 38 -6.19 -4.45 -3.45
C VAL A 38 -4.77 -4.74 -2.96
N PRO A 39 -4.31 -4.14 -1.85
CA PRO A 39 -3.07 -4.55 -1.21
C PRO A 39 -3.08 -6.04 -0.85
N GLU A 40 -1.91 -6.69 -0.89
CA GLU A 40 -1.79 -8.15 -0.70
C GLU A 40 -2.46 -8.64 0.60
N GLN A 41 -2.30 -7.90 1.68
CA GLN A 41 -2.88 -8.21 3.00
C GLN A 41 -4.42 -8.18 3.04
N TYR A 42 -5.08 -7.50 2.10
CA TYR A 42 -6.54 -7.38 2.05
C TYR A 42 -7.19 -8.31 1.02
N THR A 43 -6.42 -9.10 0.25
CA THR A 43 -6.94 -9.96 -0.81
C THR A 43 -7.97 -10.95 -0.29
N PHE A 44 -7.66 -11.64 0.80
CA PHE A 44 -8.57 -12.63 1.40
C PHE A 44 -9.90 -12.02 1.86
N GLU A 45 -9.85 -10.86 2.51
CA GLU A 45 -11.06 -10.16 2.94
C GLU A 45 -11.87 -9.66 1.76
N ALA A 46 -11.22 -9.11 0.74
CA ALA A 46 -11.86 -8.64 -0.47
C ALA A 46 -12.51 -9.79 -1.25
N GLU A 47 -11.85 -10.97 -1.35
CA GLU A 47 -12.43 -12.18 -1.94
C GLU A 47 -13.69 -12.63 -1.19
N ASN A 48 -13.65 -12.65 0.13
CA ASN A 48 -14.82 -12.97 0.95
C ASN A 48 -15.97 -11.98 0.75
N ARG A 49 -15.67 -10.69 0.62
CA ARG A 49 -16.68 -9.66 0.34
C ARG A 49 -17.29 -9.85 -1.05
N VAL A 50 -16.47 -10.06 -2.07
CA VAL A 50 -16.91 -10.32 -3.45
C VAL A 50 -17.73 -11.63 -3.52
N SER A 51 -17.27 -12.71 -2.91
CA SER A 51 -18.00 -13.98 -2.86
C SER A 51 -19.41 -13.81 -2.27
N LYS A 52 -19.54 -13.03 -1.20
CA LYS A 52 -20.86 -12.75 -0.58
C LYS A 52 -21.81 -11.98 -1.49
N LEU A 53 -21.31 -11.17 -2.43
CA LEU A 53 -22.17 -10.44 -3.39
C LEU A 53 -22.91 -11.38 -4.36
N PHE A 54 -22.29 -12.53 -4.68
CA PHE A 54 -22.77 -13.49 -5.68
C PHE A 54 -23.24 -14.82 -5.09
N LEU A 55 -23.55 -14.84 -3.79
CA LEU A 55 -24.11 -16.03 -3.14
C LEU A 55 -25.45 -16.43 -3.80
N GLY A 56 -25.61 -17.71 -4.17
CA GLY A 56 -26.81 -18.26 -4.77
C GLY A 56 -26.72 -18.48 -6.28
N LYS A 57 -27.72 -17.98 -7.03
CA LYS A 57 -27.89 -18.27 -8.49
C LYS A 57 -26.93 -17.52 -9.42
N GLU A 58 -26.04 -16.66 -8.90
CA GLU A 58 -25.15 -15.78 -9.71
C GLU A 58 -23.71 -16.28 -9.77
N LYS A 59 -23.47 -17.58 -9.59
CA LYS A 59 -22.12 -18.17 -9.55
C LYS A 59 -21.31 -17.88 -10.82
N ASP A 60 -21.95 -17.88 -11.99
CA ASP A 60 -21.28 -17.60 -13.26
C ASP A 60 -20.75 -16.17 -13.35
N LYS A 61 -21.44 -15.22 -12.70
CA LYS A 61 -21.01 -13.82 -12.64
C LYS A 61 -19.80 -13.65 -11.72
N TYR A 62 -19.72 -14.43 -10.65
CA TYR A 62 -18.57 -14.45 -9.73
C TYR A 62 -17.29 -14.85 -10.46
N LEU A 63 -17.35 -15.80 -11.41
CA LEU A 63 -16.17 -16.28 -12.14
C LEU A 63 -15.49 -15.19 -12.99
N ARG A 64 -16.19 -14.10 -13.30
CA ARG A 64 -15.66 -12.96 -14.07
C ARG A 64 -15.01 -11.89 -13.19
N VAL A 65 -15.21 -11.97 -11.88
CA VAL A 65 -14.61 -11.03 -10.92
C VAL A 65 -13.37 -11.66 -10.32
N ARG A 66 -12.25 -11.01 -10.49
CA ARG A 66 -10.96 -11.44 -9.93
C ARG A 66 -10.48 -10.41 -8.91
N VAL A 67 -10.18 -10.89 -7.71
CA VAL A 67 -9.50 -10.07 -6.70
C VAL A 67 -8.02 -10.35 -6.80
N LEU A 68 -7.22 -9.31 -6.99
CA LEU A 68 -5.79 -9.42 -7.25
C LEU A 68 -5.00 -8.43 -6.39
N SER A 69 -3.79 -8.80 -6.04
CA SER A 69 -2.73 -7.86 -5.66
C SER A 69 -1.84 -7.56 -6.86
N PHE A 70 -0.94 -6.59 -6.76
CA PHE A 70 0.06 -6.38 -7.81
C PHE A 70 0.89 -7.63 -8.08
N LYS A 71 1.23 -8.39 -7.04
CA LYS A 71 1.98 -9.65 -7.15
C LYS A 71 1.21 -10.74 -7.90
N THR A 72 -0.08 -10.92 -7.58
CA THR A 72 -0.91 -11.90 -8.29
C THR A 72 -1.18 -11.48 -9.72
N LEU A 73 -1.35 -10.17 -9.99
CA LEU A 73 -1.45 -9.62 -11.34
C LEU A 73 -0.16 -9.90 -12.13
N SER A 74 1.02 -9.72 -11.53
CA SER A 74 2.31 -10.03 -12.17
C SER A 74 2.38 -11.50 -12.58
N ASN A 75 2.03 -12.42 -11.69
CA ASN A 75 2.06 -13.84 -11.98
C ASN A 75 1.15 -14.20 -13.17
N ILE A 76 -0.05 -13.61 -13.24
CA ILE A 76 -0.98 -13.85 -14.34
C ILE A 76 -0.42 -13.31 -15.66
N VAL A 77 0.05 -12.07 -15.68
CA VAL A 77 0.62 -11.44 -16.88
C VAL A 77 1.85 -12.22 -17.35
N PHE A 78 2.77 -12.56 -16.44
CA PHE A 78 3.98 -13.31 -16.77
C PHE A 78 3.70 -14.74 -17.25
N SER A 79 2.62 -15.36 -16.80
CA SER A 79 2.19 -16.66 -17.32
C SER A 79 1.75 -16.60 -18.79
N GLN A 80 1.25 -15.43 -19.25
CA GLN A 80 0.82 -15.24 -20.63
C GLN A 80 1.97 -14.85 -21.58
N VAL A 81 2.87 -13.96 -21.12
CA VAL A 81 3.87 -13.33 -21.98
C VAL A 81 5.32 -13.73 -21.67
N GLY A 82 5.49 -14.62 -20.68
CA GLY A 82 6.81 -15.08 -20.23
C GLY A 82 7.39 -14.20 -19.12
N GLY A 83 8.33 -14.78 -18.35
CA GLY A 83 9.01 -14.13 -17.22
C GLY A 83 8.74 -14.76 -15.86
N LEU A 84 8.10 -15.94 -15.82
CA LEU A 84 7.92 -16.75 -14.59
C LEU A 84 9.17 -17.56 -14.23
N THR A 85 10.19 -17.59 -15.09
CA THR A 85 11.39 -18.41 -14.91
C THR A 85 12.34 -17.88 -13.86
N ASP A 86 12.19 -16.62 -13.49
CA ASP A 86 13.08 -15.98 -12.55
C ASP A 86 12.69 -16.28 -11.11
N VAL A 87 13.63 -16.74 -10.32
CA VAL A 87 13.40 -17.10 -8.91
C VAL A 87 13.30 -15.84 -8.07
N ASN A 88 12.13 -15.63 -7.45
CA ASN A 88 11.96 -14.53 -6.51
C ASN A 88 12.86 -14.71 -5.28
N ILE A 89 13.71 -13.74 -5.02
CA ILE A 89 14.55 -13.73 -3.83
C ILE A 89 13.71 -13.33 -2.60
N ASN A 90 13.84 -14.10 -1.53
CA ASN A 90 13.24 -13.75 -0.24
C ASN A 90 14.14 -12.80 0.55
N SER A 91 13.64 -12.29 1.68
CA SER A 91 14.38 -11.33 2.52
C SER A 91 15.74 -11.86 3.00
N SER A 92 15.81 -13.13 3.39
CA SER A 92 17.07 -13.76 3.83
C SER A 92 18.07 -13.92 2.68
N GLY A 93 17.61 -14.37 1.52
CA GLY A 93 18.43 -14.46 0.32
C GLY A 93 18.95 -13.09 -0.13
N LYS A 94 18.10 -12.06 -0.05
CA LYS A 94 18.49 -10.68 -0.35
C LYS A 94 19.58 -10.19 0.60
N ALA A 95 19.43 -10.41 1.90
CA ALA A 95 20.46 -10.05 2.90
C ALA A 95 21.78 -10.78 2.65
N MET A 96 21.73 -12.07 2.26
CA MET A 96 22.95 -12.82 1.89
C MET A 96 23.62 -12.27 0.62
N MET A 97 22.85 -11.85 -0.37
CA MET A 97 23.41 -11.22 -1.57
C MET A 97 24.02 -9.85 -1.28
N VAL A 98 23.35 -9.04 -0.46
CA VAL A 98 23.90 -7.76 0.01
C VAL A 98 25.19 -7.98 0.81
N TYR A 99 25.23 -8.97 1.68
CA TYR A 99 26.46 -9.34 2.40
C TYR A 99 27.60 -9.66 1.42
N ARG A 100 27.36 -10.49 0.40
CA ARG A 100 28.36 -10.80 -0.63
C ARG A 100 28.75 -9.58 -1.45
N ALA A 101 27.80 -8.71 -1.79
CA ALA A 101 28.10 -7.47 -2.50
C ALA A 101 29.01 -6.54 -1.67
N ILE A 102 28.79 -6.46 -0.34
CA ILE A 102 29.65 -5.71 0.58
C ILE A 102 31.07 -6.31 0.62
N GLU A 103 31.18 -7.64 0.68
CA GLU A 103 32.46 -8.33 0.68
C GLU A 103 33.28 -8.04 -0.59
N ASP A 104 32.63 -8.12 -1.77
CA ASP A 104 33.29 -7.89 -3.07
C ASP A 104 33.90 -6.49 -3.19
N VAL A 105 33.20 -5.47 -2.70
CA VAL A 105 33.67 -4.07 -2.80
C VAL A 105 34.39 -3.59 -1.54
N SER A 106 34.65 -4.49 -0.60
CA SER A 106 35.12 -4.15 0.76
C SER A 106 36.42 -3.34 0.79
N GLU A 107 37.32 -3.56 -0.16
CA GLU A 107 38.60 -2.83 -0.26
C GLU A 107 38.43 -1.43 -0.87
N GLU A 108 37.32 -1.20 -1.55
CA GLU A 108 37.02 0.07 -2.20
C GLU A 108 36.16 1.00 -1.32
N LEU A 109 35.69 0.53 -0.15
CA LEU A 109 34.86 1.31 0.75
C LEU A 109 35.70 2.31 1.56
N ASN A 110 35.25 3.56 1.59
CA ASN A 110 35.91 4.63 2.32
C ASN A 110 35.44 4.71 3.77
N VAL A 111 34.13 4.90 3.97
CA VAL A 111 33.52 5.15 5.30
C VAL A 111 33.11 3.84 5.97
N PHE A 112 32.54 2.92 5.21
CA PHE A 112 31.95 1.69 5.75
C PHE A 112 32.92 0.50 5.83
N SER A 113 34.18 0.69 5.49
CA SER A 113 35.23 -0.37 5.53
C SER A 113 35.31 -1.12 6.89
N LYS A 114 35.11 -0.40 8.01
CA LYS A 114 35.15 -0.97 9.36
C LYS A 114 33.83 -1.60 9.84
N SER A 115 32.72 -1.27 9.19
CA SER A 115 31.36 -1.72 9.60
C SER A 115 30.88 -2.94 8.81
N LYS A 116 31.63 -3.38 7.81
CA LYS A 116 31.25 -4.42 6.85
C LYS A 116 30.82 -5.76 7.48
N SER A 117 31.42 -6.14 8.61
CA SER A 117 31.16 -7.43 9.27
C SER A 117 30.02 -7.39 10.31
N GLN A 118 29.42 -6.24 10.54
CA GLN A 118 28.36 -6.11 11.53
C GLN A 118 27.01 -6.51 10.91
N SER A 119 26.30 -7.44 11.55
CA SER A 119 24.98 -7.91 11.07
C SER A 119 23.94 -6.78 10.94
N GLY A 120 23.96 -5.81 11.84
CA GLY A 120 23.10 -4.61 11.77
C GLY A 120 23.39 -3.73 10.56
N PHE A 121 24.64 -3.66 10.10
CA PHE A 121 24.99 -2.92 8.90
C PHE A 121 24.43 -3.58 7.65
N VAL A 122 24.55 -4.90 7.50
CA VAL A 122 24.00 -5.64 6.38
C VAL A 122 22.47 -5.44 6.28
N SER A 123 21.77 -5.54 7.43
CA SER A 123 20.33 -5.28 7.46
C SER A 123 19.98 -3.87 7.01
N SER A 124 20.67 -2.86 7.55
CA SER A 124 20.43 -1.45 7.20
C SER A 124 20.66 -1.18 5.71
N ILE A 125 21.72 -1.73 5.12
CA ILE A 125 22.01 -1.59 3.68
C ILE A 125 20.94 -2.34 2.85
N THR A 126 20.49 -3.52 3.29
CA THR A 126 19.43 -4.28 2.60
C THR A 126 18.13 -3.50 2.56
N ASP A 127 17.74 -2.89 3.68
CA ASP A 127 16.54 -2.06 3.77
C ASP A 127 16.67 -0.80 2.92
N MET A 128 17.83 -0.14 2.95
CA MET A 128 18.12 1.06 2.16
C MET A 128 18.09 0.77 0.65
N ILE A 129 18.72 -0.31 0.18
CA ILE A 129 18.64 -0.72 -1.23
C ILE A 129 17.19 -1.02 -1.62
N SER A 130 16.42 -1.69 -0.74
CA SER A 130 15.02 -1.98 -1.00
C SER A 130 14.18 -0.70 -1.15
N GLU A 131 14.43 0.29 -0.30
CA GLU A 131 13.77 1.58 -0.37
C GLU A 131 14.19 2.35 -1.64
N MET A 132 15.47 2.37 -1.98
CA MET A 132 15.97 3.01 -3.20
C MET A 132 15.34 2.42 -4.46
N LYS A 133 15.26 1.09 -4.58
CA LYS A 133 14.56 0.40 -5.66
C LYS A 133 13.07 0.76 -5.71
N GLN A 134 12.43 0.85 -4.56
CA GLN A 134 11.03 1.24 -4.45
C GLN A 134 10.76 2.64 -5.01
N TYR A 135 11.73 3.55 -4.88
CA TYR A 135 11.66 4.93 -5.38
C TYR A 135 12.36 5.13 -6.73
N ASN A 136 12.77 4.07 -7.42
CA ASN A 136 13.50 4.11 -8.69
C ASN A 136 14.81 4.90 -8.62
N ILE A 137 15.51 4.83 -7.51
CA ILE A 137 16.83 5.43 -7.35
C ILE A 137 17.86 4.38 -7.78
N SER A 138 18.58 4.63 -8.87
CA SER A 138 19.62 3.73 -9.35
C SER A 138 20.99 4.03 -8.71
N PRO A 139 21.95 3.07 -8.76
CA PRO A 139 23.33 3.32 -8.32
C PRO A 139 23.96 4.53 -8.98
N GLU A 140 23.74 4.74 -10.30
CA GLU A 140 24.28 5.87 -11.04
C GLU A 140 23.71 7.22 -10.56
N MET A 141 22.41 7.25 -10.18
CA MET A 141 21.82 8.47 -9.60
C MET A 141 22.49 8.84 -8.28
N LEU A 142 22.81 7.85 -7.43
CA LEU A 142 23.53 8.09 -6.17
C LEU A 142 24.94 8.61 -6.41
N GLU A 143 25.63 8.08 -7.40
CA GLU A 143 26.97 8.52 -7.77
C GLU A 143 26.95 9.97 -8.27
N ASN A 144 26.02 10.33 -9.15
CA ASN A 144 25.85 11.69 -9.66
C ASN A 144 25.56 12.68 -8.52
N ILE A 145 24.58 12.38 -7.67
CA ILE A 145 24.24 13.23 -6.51
C ILE A 145 25.43 13.39 -5.57
N SER A 146 26.21 12.31 -5.35
CA SER A 146 27.38 12.36 -4.47
C SER A 146 28.43 13.37 -4.95
N GLY A 147 28.55 13.58 -6.26
CA GLY A 147 29.47 14.54 -6.86
C GLY A 147 29.04 16.02 -6.71
N GLU A 148 27.76 16.27 -6.46
CA GLU A 148 27.18 17.62 -6.32
C GLU A 148 27.07 18.11 -4.87
N LEU A 149 27.41 17.27 -3.90
CA LEU A 149 27.25 17.59 -2.47
C LEU A 149 28.45 18.31 -1.89
N ASP A 150 28.19 19.40 -1.19
CA ASP A 150 29.22 20.15 -0.42
C ASP A 150 29.72 19.37 0.82
N ASN A 151 28.92 18.42 1.33
CA ASN A 151 29.27 17.62 2.50
C ASN A 151 30.08 16.39 2.10
N GLU A 152 31.40 16.46 2.27
CA GLU A 152 32.36 15.42 1.90
C GLU A 152 32.04 14.06 2.53
N THR A 153 31.68 14.04 3.84
CA THR A 153 31.34 12.78 4.54
C THR A 153 30.08 12.13 3.95
N LEU A 154 29.05 12.92 3.62
CA LEU A 154 27.84 12.41 3.00
C LEU A 154 28.11 11.93 1.58
N SER A 155 28.90 12.69 0.80
CA SER A 155 29.34 12.30 -0.55
C SER A 155 30.04 10.93 -0.52
N LEU A 156 31.02 10.73 0.37
CA LEU A 156 31.71 9.45 0.52
C LEU A 156 30.79 8.29 0.93
N LYS A 157 29.84 8.54 1.82
CA LYS A 157 28.81 7.52 2.20
C LYS A 157 27.96 7.12 1.01
N LEU A 158 27.49 8.08 0.21
CA LEU A 158 26.69 7.77 -0.98
C LEU A 158 27.49 7.00 -2.03
N LYS A 159 28.77 7.33 -2.22
CA LYS A 159 29.66 6.57 -3.11
C LYS A 159 29.82 5.13 -2.67
N ASP A 160 30.07 4.89 -1.36
CA ASP A 160 30.14 3.53 -0.83
C ASP A 160 28.84 2.75 -1.03
N ILE A 161 27.68 3.40 -0.77
CA ILE A 161 26.36 2.77 -0.97
C ILE A 161 26.14 2.48 -2.46
N SER A 162 26.47 3.41 -3.37
CA SER A 162 26.37 3.20 -4.82
C SER A 162 27.16 1.98 -5.28
N LYS A 163 28.40 1.81 -4.79
CA LYS A 163 29.24 0.65 -5.12
C LYS A 163 28.62 -0.66 -4.64
N ILE A 164 28.17 -0.71 -3.38
CA ILE A 164 27.51 -1.90 -2.81
C ILE A 164 26.24 -2.23 -3.60
N TYR A 165 25.44 -1.21 -3.92
CA TYR A 165 24.19 -1.39 -4.65
C TYR A 165 24.45 -1.89 -6.07
N ASN A 166 25.43 -1.33 -6.78
CA ASN A 166 25.81 -1.77 -8.12
C ASN A 166 26.31 -3.23 -8.13
N SER A 167 27.13 -3.63 -7.16
CA SER A 167 27.57 -5.02 -6.99
C SER A 167 26.38 -5.97 -6.70
N PHE A 168 25.42 -5.52 -5.87
CA PHE A 168 24.21 -6.27 -5.58
C PHE A 168 23.36 -6.47 -6.83
N GLU A 169 23.13 -5.43 -7.65
CA GLU A 169 22.37 -5.52 -8.91
C GLU A 169 23.03 -6.51 -9.89
N GLY A 170 24.34 -6.44 -10.05
CA GLY A 170 25.08 -7.39 -10.89
C GLY A 170 24.83 -8.84 -10.50
N LYS A 171 24.88 -9.15 -9.18
CA LYS A 171 24.61 -10.51 -8.65
C LYS A 171 23.13 -10.92 -8.78
N LEU A 172 22.22 -9.97 -8.58
CA LEU A 172 20.78 -10.24 -8.64
C LEU A 172 20.38 -10.68 -10.05
N HIS A 173 20.82 -9.93 -11.07
CA HIS A 173 20.44 -10.19 -12.47
C HIS A 173 21.01 -11.49 -13.06
N GLU A 174 21.95 -12.15 -12.39
CA GLU A 174 22.44 -13.45 -12.86
C GLU A 174 21.38 -14.57 -12.77
N ASN A 175 20.57 -14.61 -11.69
CA ASN A 175 19.69 -15.76 -11.43
C ASN A 175 18.39 -15.42 -10.67
N TYR A 176 18.17 -14.18 -10.27
CA TYR A 176 17.07 -13.81 -9.39
C TYR A 176 16.39 -12.51 -9.80
N VAL A 177 15.15 -12.33 -9.33
CA VAL A 177 14.37 -11.09 -9.48
C VAL A 177 13.89 -10.64 -8.11
N ASP A 178 14.04 -9.35 -7.84
CA ASP A 178 13.46 -8.71 -6.66
C ASP A 178 12.00 -8.32 -6.91
N ALA A 179 11.23 -8.20 -5.85
CA ALA A 179 9.83 -7.77 -5.92
C ALA A 179 9.63 -6.41 -6.59
N GLN A 180 10.62 -5.50 -6.51
CA GLN A 180 10.56 -4.19 -7.17
C GLN A 180 10.84 -4.30 -8.68
N ASP A 181 11.78 -5.14 -9.09
CA ASP A 181 12.06 -5.42 -10.51
C ASP A 181 10.88 -6.11 -11.17
N MET A 182 10.16 -6.96 -10.41
CA MET A 182 8.92 -7.58 -10.84
C MET A 182 7.85 -6.52 -11.22
N LEU A 183 7.70 -5.44 -10.44
CA LEU A 183 6.75 -4.37 -10.76
C LEU A 183 7.18 -3.56 -11.99
N THR A 184 8.47 -3.29 -12.13
CA THR A 184 9.01 -2.63 -13.32
C THR A 184 8.78 -3.47 -14.58
N SER A 185 9.06 -4.77 -14.50
CA SER A 185 8.78 -5.73 -15.58
C SER A 185 7.28 -5.88 -15.85
N LEU A 186 6.43 -5.85 -14.82
CA LEU A 186 4.99 -5.92 -14.97
C LEU A 186 4.46 -4.76 -15.82
N ALA A 187 4.90 -3.53 -15.57
CA ALA A 187 4.45 -2.36 -16.31
C ALA A 187 4.67 -2.52 -17.82
N SER A 188 5.85 -2.97 -18.24
CA SER A 188 6.17 -3.22 -19.65
C SER A 188 5.42 -4.43 -20.24
N LYS A 189 5.25 -5.52 -19.46
CA LYS A 189 4.61 -6.74 -19.92
C LYS A 189 3.08 -6.65 -20.00
N ILE A 190 2.45 -5.77 -19.26
CA ILE A 190 1.03 -5.46 -19.43
C ILE A 190 0.73 -5.02 -20.87
N GLU A 191 1.62 -4.24 -21.49
CA GLU A 191 1.45 -3.78 -22.88
C GLU A 191 1.41 -4.95 -23.87
N LEU A 192 2.09 -6.06 -23.59
CA LEU A 192 2.15 -7.25 -24.42
C LEU A 192 1.05 -8.27 -24.10
N SER A 193 0.42 -8.18 -22.93
CA SER A 193 -0.62 -9.10 -22.46
C SER A 193 -2.00 -8.62 -22.88
N SER A 194 -2.88 -9.55 -23.22
CA SER A 194 -4.31 -9.31 -23.46
C SER A 194 -5.18 -9.40 -22.20
N TYR A 195 -4.59 -9.69 -21.03
CA TYR A 195 -5.36 -9.95 -19.79
C TYR A 195 -6.24 -8.80 -19.36
N LEU A 196 -5.76 -7.56 -19.58
CA LEU A 196 -6.46 -6.33 -19.19
C LEU A 196 -7.27 -5.70 -20.34
N ASP A 197 -7.23 -6.27 -21.54
CA ASP A 197 -7.92 -5.70 -22.71
C ASP A 197 -9.42 -5.63 -22.48
N GLY A 198 -9.95 -4.41 -22.45
CA GLY A 198 -11.38 -4.15 -22.21
C GLY A 198 -11.88 -4.45 -20.80
N ALA A 199 -11.01 -4.79 -19.85
CA ALA A 199 -11.38 -5.04 -18.45
C ALA A 199 -11.89 -3.78 -17.74
N CYS A 200 -12.79 -3.95 -16.78
CA CYS A 200 -13.14 -2.93 -15.80
C CYS A 200 -12.32 -3.16 -14.53
N VAL A 201 -11.45 -2.21 -14.19
CA VAL A 201 -10.54 -2.31 -13.05
C VAL A 201 -11.02 -1.40 -11.92
N TYR A 202 -11.04 -1.94 -10.72
CA TYR A 202 -11.32 -1.23 -9.47
C TYR A 202 -10.11 -1.34 -8.56
N ILE A 203 -9.64 -0.22 -8.03
CA ILE A 203 -8.48 -0.15 -7.13
C ILE A 203 -8.97 0.39 -5.78
N ASP A 204 -8.86 -0.40 -4.73
CA ASP A 204 -9.38 -0.08 -3.41
C ASP A 204 -8.40 -0.37 -2.28
N GLU A 205 -8.62 0.22 -1.11
CA GLU A 205 -7.85 0.04 0.15
C GLU A 205 -6.38 0.53 0.08
N PHE A 206 -5.96 1.26 -0.95
CA PHE A 206 -4.64 1.87 -1.01
C PHE A 206 -4.63 3.26 -0.37
N THR A 207 -3.57 3.58 0.36
CA THR A 207 -3.32 4.91 0.94
C THR A 207 -2.43 5.78 0.05
N GLY A 208 -1.75 5.17 -0.92
CA GLY A 208 -0.85 5.80 -1.86
C GLY A 208 -0.12 4.73 -2.67
N PHE A 209 0.67 5.16 -3.65
CA PHE A 209 1.40 4.27 -4.54
C PHE A 209 2.88 4.63 -4.59
N THR A 210 3.72 3.64 -4.83
CA THR A 210 5.14 3.84 -5.13
C THR A 210 5.32 4.23 -6.61
N PRO A 211 6.46 4.80 -7.01
CA PRO A 211 6.73 5.11 -8.41
C PRO A 211 6.51 3.91 -9.35
N ASN A 212 6.98 2.72 -8.97
CA ASN A 212 6.77 1.50 -9.75
C ASN A 212 5.29 1.12 -9.87
N GLN A 213 4.51 1.30 -8.80
CA GLN A 213 3.06 1.07 -8.84
C GLN A 213 2.34 2.09 -9.73
N TYR A 214 2.77 3.36 -9.74
CA TYR A 214 2.24 4.35 -10.70
C TYR A 214 2.49 3.95 -12.15
N ASN A 215 3.68 3.41 -12.47
CA ASN A 215 3.97 2.91 -13.80
C ASN A 215 3.06 1.74 -14.19
N VAL A 216 2.81 0.80 -13.26
CA VAL A 216 1.85 -0.29 -13.49
C VAL A 216 0.43 0.26 -13.69
N ILE A 217 -0.01 1.23 -12.87
CA ILE A 217 -1.33 1.84 -13.01
C ILE A 217 -1.46 2.57 -14.35
N LYS A 218 -0.38 3.22 -14.83
CA LYS A 218 -0.33 3.81 -16.17
C LYS A 218 -0.63 2.77 -17.26
N SER A 219 0.06 1.63 -17.24
CA SER A 219 -0.17 0.55 -18.20
C SER A 219 -1.59 -0.05 -18.06
N ILE A 220 -2.11 -0.19 -16.84
CA ILE A 220 -3.51 -0.61 -16.61
C ILE A 220 -4.49 0.38 -17.24
N LEU A 221 -4.28 1.68 -17.07
CA LEU A 221 -5.13 2.74 -17.62
C LEU A 221 -5.15 2.70 -19.16
N ASN A 222 -4.01 2.41 -19.79
CA ASN A 222 -3.87 2.33 -21.25
C ASN A 222 -4.53 1.08 -21.86
N LYS A 223 -4.68 0.00 -21.11
CA LYS A 223 -5.23 -1.28 -21.59
C LYS A 223 -6.70 -1.49 -21.22
N SER A 224 -7.11 -1.00 -20.09
CA SER A 224 -8.46 -1.29 -19.56
C SER A 224 -9.55 -0.37 -20.13
N LYS A 225 -10.78 -0.86 -20.14
CA LYS A 225 -11.98 -0.06 -20.53
C LYS A 225 -12.22 1.09 -19.56
N SER A 226 -12.09 0.83 -18.26
CA SER A 226 -12.28 1.82 -17.21
C SER A 226 -11.51 1.44 -15.95
N VAL A 227 -11.02 2.46 -15.24
CA VAL A 227 -10.39 2.31 -13.93
C VAL A 227 -11.13 3.17 -12.91
N ASN A 228 -11.49 2.59 -11.78
CA ASN A 228 -12.12 3.30 -10.66
C ASN A 228 -11.20 3.16 -9.45
N ILE A 229 -10.78 4.28 -8.85
CA ILE A 229 -9.85 4.30 -7.71
C ILE A 229 -10.52 4.95 -6.52
N SER A 230 -10.57 4.24 -5.39
CA SER A 230 -11.02 4.82 -4.12
C SER A 230 -9.87 5.54 -3.41
N LEU A 231 -10.17 6.73 -2.89
CA LEU A 231 -9.21 7.51 -2.13
C LEU A 231 -9.84 8.03 -0.82
N THR A 232 -9.11 7.86 0.29
CA THR A 232 -9.57 8.38 1.58
C THR A 232 -9.16 9.83 1.73
N VAL A 233 -10.12 10.74 1.56
CA VAL A 233 -9.88 12.18 1.58
C VAL A 233 -11.15 12.94 2.04
N ASP A 234 -10.96 14.12 2.60
CA ASP A 234 -12.03 15.03 2.96
C ASP A 234 -12.48 15.91 1.78
N ASP A 235 -11.71 16.92 1.45
CA ASP A 235 -11.92 17.83 0.33
C ASP A 235 -10.69 17.88 -0.56
N ILE A 236 -10.89 17.54 -1.83
CA ILE A 236 -9.84 17.52 -2.83
C ILE A 236 -9.52 18.91 -3.37
N ASN A 237 -10.47 19.86 -3.28
CA ASN A 237 -10.30 21.21 -3.80
C ASN A 237 -9.40 22.07 -2.93
N TYR A 238 -9.22 21.69 -1.68
CA TYR A 238 -8.28 22.34 -0.77
C TYR A 238 -6.86 21.79 -0.99
N ILE A 239 -6.20 22.30 -2.00
CA ILE A 239 -4.78 21.98 -2.33
C ILE A 239 -3.86 22.87 -1.48
N GLY A 240 -4.00 22.83 -0.17
CA GLY A 240 -2.97 23.30 0.73
C GLY A 240 -2.07 22.15 1.09
N TYR A 241 -0.91 22.01 0.47
CA TYR A 241 0.13 21.07 0.90
C TYR A 241 0.74 21.50 2.24
N SER A 242 -0.09 21.63 3.25
CA SER A 242 0.41 21.75 4.61
C SER A 242 0.85 20.36 5.07
N LYS A 243 2.09 20.24 5.56
CA LYS A 243 2.56 19.02 6.22
C LYS A 243 1.67 18.57 7.39
N SER A 244 0.81 19.48 7.87
CA SER A 244 -0.19 19.23 8.92
C SER A 244 -1.52 18.66 8.40
N ASP A 245 -1.75 18.61 7.09
CA ASP A 245 -2.97 18.01 6.54
C ASP A 245 -2.89 16.48 6.61
N MET A 246 -3.81 15.88 7.35
CA MET A 246 -3.93 14.43 7.53
C MET A 246 -4.11 13.68 6.19
N PHE A 247 -4.70 14.32 5.20
CA PHE A 247 -4.96 13.75 3.87
C PHE A 247 -3.92 14.18 2.82
N SER A 248 -2.84 14.84 3.20
CA SER A 248 -1.81 15.33 2.28
C SER A 248 -1.28 14.24 1.35
N ARG A 249 -1.01 13.04 1.88
CA ARG A 249 -0.54 11.88 1.10
C ARG A 249 -1.56 11.44 0.05
N THR A 250 -2.84 11.42 0.39
CA THR A 250 -3.90 11.01 -0.54
C THR A 250 -4.19 12.11 -1.56
N LYS A 251 -4.11 13.38 -1.17
CA LYS A 251 -4.20 14.52 -2.09
C LYS A 251 -3.05 14.51 -3.09
N PHE A 252 -1.85 14.20 -2.65
CA PHE A 252 -0.70 13.98 -3.54
C PHE A 252 -0.96 12.83 -4.54
N THR A 253 -1.49 11.70 -4.06
CA THR A 253 -1.87 10.57 -4.93
C THR A 253 -2.89 10.98 -5.98
N TYR A 254 -3.92 11.72 -5.60
CA TYR A 254 -4.91 12.25 -6.53
C TYR A 254 -4.27 13.15 -7.59
N SER A 255 -3.45 14.10 -7.16
CA SER A 255 -2.73 15.02 -8.06
C SER A 255 -1.83 14.27 -9.05
N LYS A 256 -1.08 13.27 -8.53
CA LYS A 256 -0.17 12.47 -9.37
C LYS A 256 -0.91 11.63 -10.41
N LEU A 257 -2.03 11.00 -10.04
CA LEU A 257 -2.88 10.25 -10.97
C LEU A 257 -3.56 11.16 -11.99
N THR A 258 -3.97 12.36 -11.59
CA THR A 258 -4.54 13.36 -12.48
C THR A 258 -3.50 13.84 -13.50
N GLN A 259 -2.27 14.13 -13.05
CA GLN A 259 -1.15 14.48 -13.91
C GLN A 259 -0.89 13.38 -14.94
N LEU A 260 -0.79 12.13 -14.48
CA LEU A 260 -0.56 10.96 -15.33
C LEU A 260 -1.66 10.81 -16.40
N CYS A 261 -2.93 10.99 -16.03
CA CYS A 261 -4.04 10.96 -17.00
C CYS A 261 -3.91 12.07 -18.05
N ASN A 262 -3.51 13.26 -17.66
CA ASN A 262 -3.33 14.38 -18.59
C ASN A 262 -2.16 14.12 -19.55
N GLU A 263 -1.04 13.57 -19.06
CA GLU A 263 0.12 13.22 -19.87
C GLU A 263 -0.20 12.13 -20.91
N GLU A 264 -1.01 11.14 -20.54
CA GLU A 264 -1.41 10.02 -21.40
C GLU A 264 -2.70 10.29 -22.22
N GLY A 265 -3.32 11.47 -22.10
CA GLY A 265 -4.56 11.79 -22.80
C GLY A 265 -5.76 10.96 -22.33
N ILE A 266 -5.74 10.43 -21.11
CA ILE A 266 -6.79 9.59 -20.54
C ILE A 266 -7.88 10.48 -19.93
N LYS A 267 -9.14 10.21 -20.30
CA LYS A 267 -10.27 10.98 -19.80
C LYS A 267 -10.52 10.74 -18.31
N ILE A 268 -10.57 11.81 -17.52
CA ILE A 268 -11.05 11.77 -16.15
C ILE A 268 -12.58 11.87 -16.16
N LEU A 269 -13.23 10.85 -15.62
CA LEU A 269 -14.69 10.78 -15.51
C LEU A 269 -15.17 11.54 -14.27
N PRO A 270 -16.46 11.95 -14.22
CA PRO A 270 -17.03 12.61 -13.06
C PRO A 270 -16.74 11.80 -11.78
N GLN A 271 -16.15 12.45 -10.81
CA GLN A 271 -15.82 11.84 -9.53
C GLN A 271 -17.05 11.57 -8.67
N VAL A 272 -16.99 10.56 -7.85
CA VAL A 272 -18.01 10.23 -6.85
C VAL A 272 -17.50 10.71 -5.48
N ASN A 273 -18.23 11.63 -4.86
CA ASN A 273 -17.92 12.15 -3.53
C ASN A 273 -18.91 11.57 -2.52
N LEU A 274 -18.41 10.76 -1.59
CA LEU A 274 -19.18 10.11 -0.52
C LEU A 274 -19.08 10.84 0.84
N ASN A 275 -18.53 12.05 0.85
CA ASN A 275 -18.47 12.88 2.06
C ASN A 275 -19.77 13.64 2.34
N THR A 276 -20.84 13.35 1.60
CA THR A 276 -22.14 13.99 1.74
C THR A 276 -22.94 13.34 2.86
N GLY A 277 -23.18 14.07 3.96
CA GLY A 277 -24.07 13.64 5.02
C GLY A 277 -23.36 12.92 6.19
N VAL A 278 -24.11 12.07 6.87
CA VAL A 278 -23.65 11.30 8.03
C VAL A 278 -22.86 10.08 7.57
N ILE A 279 -21.67 9.87 8.12
CA ILE A 279 -20.85 8.69 7.82
C ILE A 279 -21.53 7.45 8.42
N LYS A 280 -21.99 6.55 7.57
CA LYS A 280 -22.78 5.36 7.94
C LYS A 280 -22.15 4.51 9.06
N ARG A 281 -20.82 4.35 9.04
CA ARG A 281 -20.10 3.58 10.06
C ARG A 281 -20.33 4.12 11.48
N PHE A 282 -20.43 5.45 11.63
CA PHE A 282 -20.51 6.12 12.92
C PHE A 282 -21.90 6.69 13.22
N GLU A 283 -22.92 6.36 12.42
CA GLU A 283 -24.27 6.90 12.55
C GLU A 283 -24.86 6.67 13.94
N LYS A 284 -24.59 5.50 14.51
CA LYS A 284 -25.11 5.10 15.84
C LYS A 284 -24.26 5.60 17.02
N VAL A 285 -23.01 6.05 16.77
CA VAL A 285 -22.04 6.42 17.82
C VAL A 285 -21.54 7.84 17.55
N LYS A 286 -22.25 8.81 18.12
CA LYS A 286 -22.03 10.25 17.84
C LYS A 286 -20.65 10.75 18.27
N GLU A 287 -20.09 10.21 19.35
CA GLU A 287 -18.75 10.57 19.81
C GLU A 287 -17.65 10.12 18.81
N LEU A 288 -17.78 8.92 18.21
CA LEU A 288 -16.85 8.48 17.17
C LEU A 288 -17.05 9.29 15.88
N GLN A 289 -18.27 9.67 15.56
CA GLN A 289 -18.55 10.56 14.42
C GLN A 289 -17.92 11.94 14.64
N HIS A 290 -18.01 12.48 15.86
CA HIS A 290 -17.40 13.74 16.22
C HIS A 290 -15.87 13.65 16.13
N LEU A 291 -15.29 12.61 16.72
CA LEU A 291 -13.84 12.37 16.69
C LEU A 291 -13.34 12.26 15.23
N GLU A 292 -13.96 11.43 14.40
CA GLU A 292 -13.57 11.26 13.01
C GLU A 292 -13.63 12.59 12.24
N ARG A 293 -14.70 13.37 12.44
CA ARG A 293 -14.93 14.61 11.72
C ARG A 293 -13.98 15.74 12.14
N PHE A 294 -13.65 15.84 13.43
CA PHE A 294 -12.98 16.98 14.01
C PHE A 294 -11.59 16.69 14.59
N TYR A 295 -11.07 15.47 14.42
CA TYR A 295 -9.77 15.08 14.98
C TYR A 295 -8.64 16.07 14.66
N ASN A 296 -8.64 16.60 13.45
CA ASN A 296 -7.63 17.56 12.97
C ASN A 296 -8.18 18.96 12.69
N ALA A 297 -9.35 19.28 13.25
CA ALA A 297 -9.95 20.61 13.03
C ALA A 297 -9.25 21.69 13.84
N TYR A 298 -8.98 22.82 13.20
CA TYR A 298 -8.51 24.02 13.88
C TYR A 298 -9.45 25.21 13.55
N PRO A 299 -9.98 25.92 14.54
CA PRO A 299 -9.90 25.60 15.98
C PRO A 299 -10.56 24.27 16.32
N TYR A 300 -10.04 23.59 17.34
CA TYR A 300 -10.58 22.30 17.78
C TYR A 300 -12.03 22.43 18.29
N LYS A 301 -12.80 21.37 18.10
CA LYS A 301 -14.20 21.32 18.55
C LYS A 301 -14.36 20.30 19.67
N ILE A 302 -14.82 20.76 20.80
CA ILE A 302 -15.06 19.91 21.98
C ILE A 302 -16.38 19.15 21.81
N TYR A 303 -16.35 17.85 22.14
CA TYR A 303 -17.56 17.07 22.29
C TYR A 303 -18.12 17.27 23.71
N SER A 304 -19.33 17.83 23.82
CA SER A 304 -19.90 18.29 25.10
C SER A 304 -20.73 17.23 25.83
N ASN A 305 -21.01 16.09 25.19
CA ASN A 305 -21.82 15.02 25.79
C ASN A 305 -20.91 13.96 26.45
N GLN A 306 -21.50 13.11 27.30
CA GLN A 306 -20.78 11.97 27.87
C GLN A 306 -20.30 11.02 26.77
N THR A 307 -19.10 10.45 26.96
CA THR A 307 -18.52 9.44 26.08
C THR A 307 -18.58 8.07 26.76
N GLU A 308 -19.23 7.10 26.11
CA GLU A 308 -19.34 5.73 26.63
C GLU A 308 -18.49 4.75 25.80
N ASN A 309 -18.28 5.08 24.51
CA ASN A 309 -17.59 4.20 23.55
C ASN A 309 -16.11 4.58 23.33
N ILE A 310 -15.62 5.65 23.97
CA ILE A 310 -14.22 6.05 23.92
C ILE A 310 -13.69 6.05 25.35
N LYS A 311 -12.65 5.25 25.60
CA LYS A 311 -11.93 5.20 26.88
C LYS A 311 -10.48 5.53 26.65
N ILE A 312 -9.89 6.34 27.51
CA ILE A 312 -8.46 6.64 27.53
C ILE A 312 -7.92 6.14 28.86
N LYS A 313 -6.90 5.31 28.81
CA LYS A 313 -6.23 4.75 29.99
C LYS A 313 -4.74 5.09 29.91
N GLU A 314 -4.13 5.44 31.02
CA GLU A 314 -2.70 5.71 31.17
C GLU A 314 -2.06 4.63 32.05
N PHE A 315 -0.87 4.17 31.68
CA PHE A 315 -0.18 3.12 32.37
C PHE A 315 1.27 3.51 32.69
N ASN A 316 1.79 2.98 33.78
CA ASN A 316 3.17 3.27 34.23
C ASN A 316 4.23 2.63 33.35
N ASN A 317 3.89 1.53 32.68
CA ASN A 317 4.81 0.79 31.80
C ASN A 317 4.03 -0.05 30.79
N LEU A 318 4.75 -0.55 29.77
CA LEU A 318 4.19 -1.36 28.68
C LEU A 318 3.59 -2.68 29.13
N TYR A 319 4.16 -3.30 30.17
CA TYR A 319 3.65 -4.57 30.68
C TYR A 319 2.24 -4.41 31.25
N SER A 320 2.04 -3.41 32.12
CA SER A 320 0.72 -3.07 32.67
C SER A 320 -0.29 -2.70 31.59
N GLU A 321 0.16 -2.02 30.53
CA GLU A 321 -0.68 -1.65 29.37
C GLU A 321 -1.19 -2.91 28.66
N VAL A 322 -0.30 -3.84 28.31
CA VAL A 322 -0.67 -5.07 27.59
C VAL A 322 -1.51 -5.99 28.47
N GLU A 323 -1.18 -6.12 29.76
CA GLU A 323 -1.98 -6.93 30.71
C GLU A 323 -3.40 -6.42 30.85
N GLU A 324 -3.59 -5.10 30.94
CA GLU A 324 -4.94 -4.53 31.04
C GLU A 324 -5.71 -4.64 29.72
N ILE A 325 -5.06 -4.51 28.57
CA ILE A 325 -5.67 -4.77 27.27
C ILE A 325 -6.15 -6.23 27.21
N ALA A 326 -5.33 -7.18 27.64
CA ALA A 326 -5.70 -8.60 27.69
C ALA A 326 -6.93 -8.84 28.59
N ARG A 327 -6.97 -8.22 29.77
CA ARG A 327 -8.13 -8.29 30.67
C ARG A 327 -9.40 -7.69 30.05
N GLU A 328 -9.31 -6.53 29.39
CA GLU A 328 -10.45 -5.91 28.72
C GLU A 328 -10.95 -6.79 27.57
N ILE A 329 -10.07 -7.42 26.79
CA ILE A 329 -10.46 -8.38 25.75
C ILE A 329 -11.21 -9.57 26.34
N VAL A 330 -10.69 -10.17 27.40
CA VAL A 330 -11.37 -11.29 28.08
C VAL A 330 -12.74 -10.85 28.60
N HIS A 331 -12.85 -9.67 29.20
CA HIS A 331 -14.12 -9.11 29.66
C HIS A 331 -15.11 -8.91 28.49
N LEU A 332 -14.67 -8.31 27.37
CA LEU A 332 -15.51 -8.10 26.20
C LEU A 332 -16.03 -9.42 25.62
N VAL A 333 -15.18 -10.44 25.54
CA VAL A 333 -15.59 -11.74 24.98
C VAL A 333 -16.49 -12.50 25.94
N ARG A 334 -16.09 -12.63 27.21
CA ARG A 334 -16.81 -13.43 28.22
C ARG A 334 -18.11 -12.77 28.66
N ASP A 335 -18.10 -11.47 28.97
CA ASP A 335 -19.17 -10.78 29.65
C ASP A 335 -20.06 -9.94 28.72
N LYS A 336 -19.52 -9.53 27.56
CA LYS A 336 -20.24 -8.73 26.57
C LYS A 336 -20.56 -9.48 25.27
N ASN A 337 -20.18 -10.78 25.20
CA ASN A 337 -20.43 -11.65 24.04
C ASN A 337 -19.86 -11.11 22.72
N VAL A 338 -18.78 -10.33 22.78
CA VAL A 338 -18.02 -9.86 21.61
C VAL A 338 -17.12 -11.00 21.12
N ARG A 339 -17.00 -11.21 19.83
CA ARG A 339 -16.14 -12.27 19.29
C ARG A 339 -14.70 -11.76 19.14
N TYR A 340 -13.70 -12.59 19.39
CA TYR A 340 -12.29 -12.23 19.19
C TYR A 340 -12.02 -11.61 17.81
N ARG A 341 -12.64 -12.13 16.75
CA ARG A 341 -12.52 -11.62 15.38
C ARG A 341 -13.08 -10.20 15.16
N ASP A 342 -13.86 -9.69 16.11
CA ASP A 342 -14.45 -8.35 16.06
C ASP A 342 -13.61 -7.34 16.86
N ILE A 343 -12.48 -7.79 17.44
CA ILE A 343 -11.54 -6.98 18.23
C ILE A 343 -10.25 -6.81 17.46
N THR A 344 -9.74 -5.58 17.39
CA THR A 344 -8.46 -5.26 16.75
C THR A 344 -7.58 -4.47 17.70
N ILE A 345 -6.32 -4.87 17.82
CA ILE A 345 -5.29 -4.12 18.52
C ILE A 345 -4.43 -3.41 17.46
N ALA A 346 -4.24 -2.11 17.62
CA ALA A 346 -3.40 -1.33 16.71
C ALA A 346 -2.26 -0.67 17.49
N THR A 347 -1.04 -0.81 17.00
CA THR A 347 0.15 -0.13 17.54
C THR A 347 0.98 0.49 16.43
N ARG A 348 1.73 1.54 16.72
CA ARG A 348 2.67 2.17 15.77
C ARG A 348 3.99 1.41 15.66
N ASP A 349 4.40 0.71 16.72
CA ASP A 349 5.66 -0.02 16.79
C ASP A 349 5.38 -1.43 17.31
N LEU A 350 5.18 -2.36 16.38
CA LEU A 350 4.89 -3.75 16.72
C LEU A 350 6.08 -4.39 17.44
N ASN A 351 7.31 -4.11 17.03
CA ASN A 351 8.51 -4.73 17.62
C ASN A 351 8.63 -4.46 19.12
N ARG A 352 8.16 -3.30 19.57
CA ARG A 352 8.16 -2.92 20.98
C ARG A 352 7.17 -3.73 21.83
N TYR A 353 6.06 -4.16 21.22
CA TYR A 353 4.97 -4.87 21.90
C TYR A 353 4.97 -6.38 21.67
N ASP A 354 5.61 -6.86 20.59
CA ASP A 354 5.53 -8.24 20.12
C ASP A 354 5.81 -9.26 21.22
N PHE A 355 6.93 -9.11 21.90
CA PHE A 355 7.32 -10.01 23.01
C PHE A 355 6.27 -10.02 24.14
N LEU A 356 5.73 -8.85 24.51
CA LEU A 356 4.76 -8.74 25.60
C LEU A 356 3.41 -9.36 25.21
N VAL A 357 2.95 -9.13 23.98
CA VAL A 357 1.69 -9.70 23.46
C VAL A 357 1.77 -11.22 23.38
N HIS A 358 2.93 -11.79 23.09
CA HIS A 358 3.10 -13.24 23.06
C HIS A 358 3.29 -13.87 24.46
N SER A 359 3.72 -13.07 25.43
CA SER A 359 4.00 -13.58 26.80
C SER A 359 2.82 -13.45 27.75
N ILE A 360 1.88 -12.57 27.48
CA ILE A 360 0.65 -12.32 28.26
C ILE A 360 -0.57 -12.91 27.56
#